data_f2550b93ef811ad696edba4f6fe9e49b
#
_entry.id   f2550b93ef811ad696edba4f6fe9e49b
#
_cell.length_a   1.000
_cell.length_b   1.000
_cell.length_c   1.000
_cell.angle_alpha   90.00
_cell.angle_beta   90.00
_cell.angle_gamma   90.00
#
_symmetry.space_group_name_H-M   'P 1'
#
loop_
_entity.id
_entity.type
_entity.pdbx_description
1 polymer ?
#
loop_
_entity_poly.entity_id
_entity_poly.type
_entity_poly.pdbx_seq_one_letter_code
_entity_poly.pdbx_strand_id
1 'polypeptide(L)'
;MGSHDLDRVSLLLGTYLFEALSPVELEPLARAATIRNVARGEYVHHVGDPADEIYLVASGQLKDSIVTEEGDELVHTFFGQGMLIGEPGFFAVERNRVMAVVAVEPTTLLVLGRDALEPFLQRHPRVVIRALEGLASVARNQTLLIATLSRRTLQERLLFRLVELAETDPPRDDGAGVTPKISQTTLAAMVGVTRENVNRALSALAADGAIRIEAGAYVLPDLERLRAEISNGSPLPIRRNRRTGSDV
;
A
#
# COMPACT_ATOMS: atom_id res chain seq x y z
N MET A 1 -11.03 -4.53 29.59
CA MET A 1 -11.75 -4.11 28.38
C MET A 1 -11.79 -5.31 27.47
N GLY A 2 -13.00 -5.83 27.17
CA GLY A 2 -13.22 -7.17 26.68
C GLY A 2 -12.56 -7.47 25.34
N SER A 3 -12.02 -8.67 25.23
CA SER A 3 -11.66 -9.34 23.98
C SER A 3 -12.94 -9.41 23.13
N HIS A 4 -13.12 -8.48 22.18
CA HIS A 4 -13.96 -8.76 21.03
C HIS A 4 -13.30 -9.94 20.31
N ASP A 5 -13.98 -11.08 20.33
CA ASP A 5 -13.58 -12.26 19.56
C ASP A 5 -13.55 -11.80 18.09
N LEU A 6 -12.33 -11.58 17.59
CA LEU A 6 -12.12 -11.15 16.21
C LEU A 6 -12.68 -12.25 15.30
N ASP A 7 -13.72 -11.94 14.55
CA ASP A 7 -14.27 -12.87 13.56
C ASP A 7 -13.25 -13.06 12.42
N ARG A 8 -12.35 -14.02 12.65
CA ARG A 8 -11.24 -14.35 11.76
C ARG A 8 -11.71 -14.79 10.37
N VAL A 9 -12.87 -15.44 10.30
CA VAL A 9 -13.46 -15.90 9.03
C VAL A 9 -13.91 -14.69 8.22
N SER A 10 -14.65 -13.76 8.83
CA SER A 10 -15.07 -12.52 8.14
C SER A 10 -13.89 -11.66 7.72
N LEU A 11 -12.83 -11.57 8.53
CA LEU A 11 -11.60 -10.87 8.15
C LEU A 11 -10.93 -11.49 6.93
N LEU A 12 -10.80 -12.81 6.87
CA LEU A 12 -10.21 -13.50 5.73
C LEU A 12 -11.07 -13.34 4.47
N LEU A 13 -12.39 -13.49 4.58
CA LEU A 13 -13.33 -13.30 3.47
C LEU A 13 -13.25 -11.89 2.86
N GLY A 14 -12.95 -10.88 3.67
CA GLY A 14 -12.79 -9.50 3.23
C GLY A 14 -11.53 -9.24 2.39
N THR A 15 -10.66 -10.24 2.18
CA THR A 15 -9.44 -10.08 1.40
C THR A 15 -9.60 -10.60 -0.04
N TYR A 16 -8.90 -9.99 -0.98
CA TYR A 16 -8.88 -10.41 -2.38
C TYR A 16 -8.48 -11.89 -2.56
N LEU A 17 -7.67 -12.40 -1.65
CA LEU A 17 -7.10 -13.75 -1.72
C LEU A 17 -8.16 -14.83 -1.45
N PHE A 18 -9.06 -14.57 -0.49
CA PHE A 18 -10.00 -15.56 0.02
C PHE A 18 -11.47 -15.26 -0.30
N GLU A 19 -11.80 -14.14 -0.94
CA GLU A 19 -13.18 -13.71 -1.24
C GLU A 19 -14.03 -14.73 -2.02
N ALA A 20 -13.36 -15.62 -2.78
CA ALA A 20 -14.03 -16.66 -3.59
C ALA A 20 -14.35 -17.95 -2.83
N LEU A 21 -14.03 -18.01 -1.52
CA LEU A 21 -14.29 -19.16 -0.66
C LEU A 21 -15.55 -18.95 0.18
N SER A 22 -16.14 -20.05 0.62
CA SER A 22 -17.22 -20.03 1.61
C SER A 22 -16.63 -19.93 3.03
N PRO A 23 -17.43 -19.45 4.02
CA PRO A 23 -17.01 -19.41 5.42
C PRO A 23 -16.55 -20.78 5.94
N VAL A 24 -17.21 -21.87 5.55
CA VAL A 24 -16.90 -23.24 5.97
C VAL A 24 -15.53 -23.69 5.45
N GLU A 25 -15.17 -23.31 4.21
CA GLU A 25 -13.85 -23.62 3.65
C GLU A 25 -12.72 -22.88 4.39
N LEU A 26 -13.00 -21.69 4.94
CA LEU A 26 -12.02 -20.87 5.66
C LEU A 26 -11.86 -21.23 7.15
N GLU A 27 -12.83 -21.91 7.77
CA GLU A 27 -12.75 -22.25 9.19
C GLU A 27 -11.44 -22.91 9.62
N PRO A 28 -10.87 -23.91 8.88
CA PRO A 28 -9.63 -24.54 9.30
C PRO A 28 -8.45 -23.56 9.32
N LEU A 29 -8.36 -22.67 8.33
CA LEU A 29 -7.31 -21.64 8.25
C LEU A 29 -7.51 -20.58 9.34
N ALA A 30 -8.74 -20.14 9.58
CA ALA A 30 -9.08 -19.17 10.62
C ALA A 30 -8.75 -19.69 12.04
N ARG A 31 -8.95 -21.00 12.30
CA ARG A 31 -8.55 -21.62 13.57
C ARG A 31 -7.04 -21.70 13.75
N ALA A 32 -6.31 -21.97 12.68
CA ALA A 32 -4.85 -22.07 12.71
C ALA A 32 -4.16 -20.69 12.79
N ALA A 33 -4.85 -19.63 12.35
CA ALA A 33 -4.33 -18.28 12.40
C ALA A 33 -4.14 -17.81 13.85
N THR A 34 -3.10 -17.02 14.11
CA THR A 34 -2.83 -16.40 15.41
C THR A 34 -3.01 -14.88 15.35
N ILE A 35 -3.19 -14.26 16.53
CA ILE A 35 -3.31 -12.80 16.62
C ILE A 35 -1.99 -12.26 17.17
N ARG A 36 -1.46 -11.22 16.51
CA ARG A 36 -0.30 -10.46 16.97
C ARG A 36 -0.69 -8.98 17.11
N ASN A 37 -0.45 -8.42 18.28
CA ASN A 37 -0.59 -6.99 18.52
C ASN A 37 0.79 -6.34 18.42
N VAL A 38 0.87 -5.24 17.69
CA VAL A 38 2.10 -4.52 17.39
C VAL A 38 1.92 -3.08 17.86
N ALA A 39 2.81 -2.60 18.72
CA ALA A 39 2.77 -1.23 19.21
C ALA A 39 3.27 -0.26 18.14
N ARG A 40 2.87 1.02 18.23
CA ARG A 40 3.40 2.06 17.34
C ARG A 40 4.92 2.09 17.40
N GLY A 41 5.57 2.06 16.23
CA GLY A 41 7.03 2.05 16.08
C GLY A 41 7.68 0.67 16.22
N GLU A 42 6.89 -0.37 16.56
CA GLU A 42 7.39 -1.74 16.62
C GLU A 42 7.44 -2.35 15.21
N TYR A 43 8.48 -3.13 14.96
CA TYR A 43 8.66 -3.83 13.70
C TYR A 43 7.89 -5.15 13.68
N VAL A 44 7.17 -5.40 12.60
CA VAL A 44 6.58 -6.70 12.29
C VAL A 44 7.68 -7.68 11.86
N HIS A 45 8.57 -7.21 10.97
CA HIS A 45 9.77 -7.91 10.53
C HIS A 45 10.80 -6.92 9.96
N HIS A 46 12.05 -7.35 9.87
CA HIS A 46 13.14 -6.62 9.25
C HIS A 46 13.52 -7.20 7.88
N VAL A 47 14.33 -6.44 7.13
CA VAL A 47 14.96 -6.95 5.89
C VAL A 47 15.83 -8.16 6.23
N GLY A 48 15.72 -9.22 5.42
CA GLY A 48 16.47 -10.47 5.60
C GLY A 48 15.82 -11.50 6.54
N ASP A 49 14.81 -11.12 7.32
CA ASP A 49 14.08 -12.06 8.18
C ASP A 49 13.43 -13.18 7.34
N PRO A 50 13.20 -14.39 7.92
CA PRO A 50 12.45 -15.46 7.28
C PRO A 50 11.03 -15.02 6.90
N ALA A 51 10.57 -15.41 5.70
CA ALA A 51 9.25 -15.05 5.18
C ALA A 51 8.26 -16.23 5.29
N ASP A 52 8.09 -16.77 6.49
CA ASP A 52 7.24 -17.95 6.74
C ASP A 52 5.80 -17.60 7.15
N GLU A 53 5.44 -16.32 7.12
CA GLU A 53 4.12 -15.83 7.52
C GLU A 53 3.60 -14.80 6.51
N ILE A 54 2.27 -14.79 6.35
CA ILE A 54 1.50 -13.69 5.74
C ILE A 54 0.67 -13.05 6.84
N TYR A 55 0.56 -11.75 6.81
CA TYR A 55 -0.18 -10.97 7.79
C TYR A 55 -1.38 -10.29 7.15
N LEU A 56 -2.54 -10.35 7.82
CA LEU A 56 -3.71 -9.55 7.49
C LEU A 56 -3.88 -8.46 8.54
N VAL A 57 -3.97 -7.22 8.13
CA VAL A 57 -4.24 -6.09 9.04
C VAL A 57 -5.70 -6.15 9.48
N ALA A 58 -5.95 -6.52 10.73
CA ALA A 58 -7.29 -6.54 11.32
C ALA A 58 -7.73 -5.16 11.79
N SER A 59 -6.77 -4.33 12.28
CA SER A 59 -6.98 -2.92 12.62
C SER A 59 -5.64 -2.21 12.71
N GLY A 60 -5.62 -0.89 12.56
CA GLY A 60 -4.41 -0.07 12.60
C GLY A 60 -3.77 0.12 11.23
N GLN A 61 -2.52 0.56 11.23
CA GLN A 61 -1.77 0.87 10.01
C GLN A 61 -0.30 0.51 10.14
N LEU A 62 0.24 -0.08 9.08
CA LEU A 62 1.67 -0.38 8.91
C LEU A 62 2.23 0.40 7.73
N LYS A 63 3.55 0.53 7.67
CA LYS A 63 4.29 0.94 6.47
C LYS A 63 5.40 -0.05 6.20
N ASP A 64 5.74 -0.27 4.93
CA ASP A 64 6.99 -0.92 4.55
C ASP A 64 8.01 0.12 4.08
N SER A 65 9.26 -0.15 4.37
CA SER A 65 10.36 0.72 3.99
C SER A 65 11.68 -0.04 3.86
N ILE A 66 12.61 0.59 3.16
CA ILE A 66 14.01 0.19 3.11
C ILE A 66 14.87 1.37 3.53
N VAL A 67 15.93 1.12 4.27
CA VAL A 67 16.92 2.14 4.60
C VAL A 67 18.04 2.07 3.56
N THR A 68 18.36 3.21 2.93
CA THR A 68 19.45 3.31 1.95
C THR A 68 20.80 3.25 2.64
N GLU A 69 21.88 3.08 1.86
CA GLU A 69 23.25 3.10 2.40
C GLU A 69 23.60 4.43 3.06
N GLU A 70 22.97 5.53 2.62
CA GLU A 70 23.13 6.87 3.20
C GLU A 70 22.35 7.06 4.51
N GLY A 71 21.52 6.08 4.90
CA GLY A 71 20.70 6.12 6.11
C GLY A 71 19.32 6.76 5.90
N ASP A 72 18.95 7.12 4.68
CA ASP A 72 17.65 7.65 4.35
C ASP A 72 16.58 6.53 4.31
N GLU A 73 15.42 6.76 4.92
CA GLU A 73 14.29 5.84 4.83
C GLU A 73 13.51 6.09 3.53
N LEU A 74 13.43 5.09 2.68
CA LEU A 74 12.55 5.07 1.51
C LEU A 74 11.29 4.26 1.85
N VAL A 75 10.16 4.95 2.04
CA VAL A 75 8.85 4.30 2.27
C VAL A 75 8.26 3.88 0.93
N HIS A 76 7.94 2.58 0.82
CA HIS A 76 7.37 2.03 -0.40
C HIS A 76 5.84 2.14 -0.39
N THR A 77 5.16 1.63 0.67
CA THR A 77 3.69 1.72 0.79
C THR A 77 3.20 1.69 2.24
N PHE A 78 1.90 1.89 2.40
CA PHE A 78 1.17 1.73 3.66
C PHE A 78 0.14 0.62 3.54
N PHE A 79 -0.11 -0.07 4.65
CA PHE A 79 -1.10 -1.14 4.75
C PHE A 79 -2.10 -0.80 5.83
N GLY A 80 -3.36 -0.65 5.43
CA GLY A 80 -4.51 -0.43 6.32
C GLY A 80 -5.30 -1.71 6.55
N GLN A 81 -6.42 -1.56 7.25
CA GLN A 81 -7.33 -2.67 7.57
C GLN A 81 -7.78 -3.42 6.31
N GLY A 82 -7.79 -4.75 6.37
CA GLY A 82 -8.18 -5.64 5.27
C GLY A 82 -7.06 -5.95 4.27
N MET A 83 -5.90 -5.29 4.38
CA MET A 83 -4.77 -5.54 3.47
C MET A 83 -3.91 -6.70 3.96
N LEU A 84 -3.43 -7.49 3.00
CA LEU A 84 -2.44 -8.55 3.22
C LEU A 84 -1.02 -8.01 3.08
N ILE A 85 -0.07 -8.62 3.77
CA ILE A 85 1.34 -8.24 3.77
C ILE A 85 2.20 -9.50 3.80
N GLY A 86 3.27 -9.49 3.02
CA GLY A 86 4.29 -10.54 3.09
C GLY A 86 4.19 -11.61 2.03
N GLU A 87 3.18 -11.55 1.12
CA GLU A 87 3.00 -12.52 0.04
C GLU A 87 4.22 -12.62 -0.89
N PRO A 88 4.88 -11.51 -1.29
CA PRO A 88 6.04 -11.62 -2.17
C PRO A 88 7.17 -12.47 -1.57
N GLY A 89 7.53 -12.23 -0.30
CA GLY A 89 8.55 -13.02 0.39
C GLY A 89 8.10 -14.45 0.67
N PHE A 90 6.83 -14.65 1.02
CA PHE A 90 6.26 -15.97 1.32
C PHE A 90 6.32 -16.90 0.10
N PHE A 91 6.01 -16.39 -1.10
CA PHE A 91 6.02 -17.17 -2.34
C PHE A 91 7.37 -17.17 -3.06
N ALA A 92 8.34 -16.33 -2.65
CA ALA A 92 9.66 -16.32 -3.24
C ALA A 92 10.47 -17.58 -2.88
N VAL A 93 11.38 -17.95 -3.77
CA VAL A 93 12.28 -19.09 -3.58
C VAL A 93 13.25 -18.83 -2.42
N GLU A 94 13.71 -17.59 -2.28
CA GLU A 94 14.68 -17.14 -1.26
C GLU A 94 14.07 -17.13 0.14
N ARG A 95 12.75 -17.05 0.25
CA ARG A 95 11.99 -17.08 1.52
C ARG A 95 12.51 -16.07 2.55
N ASN A 96 12.86 -14.87 2.12
CA ASN A 96 13.29 -13.78 2.99
C ASN A 96 12.49 -12.50 2.74
N ARG A 97 12.51 -11.60 3.72
CA ARG A 97 11.88 -10.28 3.65
C ARG A 97 12.80 -9.30 2.93
N VAL A 98 12.30 -8.62 1.90
CA VAL A 98 13.05 -7.61 1.16
C VAL A 98 12.83 -6.19 1.67
N MET A 99 11.78 -5.97 2.47
CA MET A 99 11.43 -4.69 3.10
C MET A 99 11.28 -4.90 4.60
N ALA A 100 11.52 -3.86 5.38
CA ALA A 100 11.11 -3.83 6.79
C ALA A 100 9.67 -3.33 6.88
N VAL A 101 8.88 -3.89 7.81
CA VAL A 101 7.50 -3.45 8.08
C VAL A 101 7.39 -2.99 9.52
N VAL A 102 6.88 -1.78 9.72
CA VAL A 102 6.76 -1.12 11.04
C VAL A 102 5.36 -0.54 11.23
N ALA A 103 4.85 -0.61 12.47
CA ALA A 103 3.56 -0.05 12.82
C ALA A 103 3.62 1.49 12.95
N VAL A 104 2.74 2.19 12.23
CA VAL A 104 2.57 3.66 12.33
C VAL A 104 1.65 4.06 13.47
N GLU A 105 0.79 3.14 13.87
CA GLU A 105 -0.11 3.24 15.04
C GLU A 105 -0.29 1.84 15.66
N PRO A 106 -0.91 1.70 16.85
CA PRO A 106 -1.19 0.39 17.41
C PRO A 106 -2.01 -0.47 16.44
N THR A 107 -1.48 -1.64 16.09
CA THR A 107 -2.00 -2.47 14.99
C THR A 107 -2.24 -3.89 15.49
N THR A 108 -3.36 -4.47 15.07
CA THR A 108 -3.68 -5.89 15.30
C THR A 108 -3.58 -6.65 13.98
N LEU A 109 -2.82 -7.72 13.98
CA LEU A 109 -2.59 -8.59 12.82
C LEU A 109 -3.21 -9.97 13.05
N LEU A 110 -3.82 -10.52 12.01
CA LEU A 110 -4.08 -11.95 11.89
C LEU A 110 -2.90 -12.57 11.13
N VAL A 111 -2.22 -13.52 11.75
CA VAL A 111 -1.00 -14.15 11.23
C VAL A 111 -1.31 -15.53 10.65
N LEU A 112 -0.96 -15.73 9.39
CA LEU A 112 -1.09 -16.99 8.67
C LEU A 112 0.29 -17.60 8.47
N GLY A 113 0.63 -18.58 9.31
CA GLY A 113 1.90 -19.30 9.23
C GLY A 113 1.93 -20.26 8.04
N ARG A 114 3.14 -20.51 7.52
CA ARG A 114 3.39 -21.40 6.38
C ARG A 114 2.81 -22.81 6.58
N ASP A 115 2.98 -23.37 7.78
CA ASP A 115 2.53 -24.74 8.10
C ASP A 115 1.01 -24.91 7.93
N ALA A 116 0.23 -23.86 8.16
CA ALA A 116 -1.21 -23.87 7.96
C ALA A 116 -1.61 -23.48 6.54
N LEU A 117 -0.95 -22.46 5.99
CA LEU A 117 -1.33 -21.85 4.72
C LEU A 117 -0.93 -22.73 3.53
N GLU A 118 0.25 -23.32 3.50
CA GLU A 118 0.73 -24.10 2.36
C GLU A 118 -0.14 -25.36 2.09
N PRO A 119 -0.51 -26.20 3.09
CA PRO A 119 -1.47 -27.29 2.88
C PRO A 119 -2.88 -26.80 2.51
N PHE A 120 -3.26 -25.61 2.98
CA PHE A 120 -4.53 -25.00 2.61
C PHE A 120 -4.55 -24.61 1.13
N LEU A 121 -3.51 -23.96 0.63
CA LEU A 121 -3.36 -23.58 -0.78
C LEU A 121 -3.40 -24.79 -1.72
N GLN A 122 -2.76 -25.90 -1.33
CA GLN A 122 -2.78 -27.15 -2.12
C GLN A 122 -4.20 -27.71 -2.28
N ARG A 123 -5.07 -27.52 -1.30
CA ARG A 123 -6.48 -27.96 -1.34
C ARG A 123 -7.42 -26.96 -2.03
N HIS A 124 -6.98 -25.71 -2.16
CA HIS A 124 -7.77 -24.61 -2.73
C HIS A 124 -7.04 -23.92 -3.90
N PRO A 125 -6.89 -24.57 -5.08
CA PRO A 125 -6.13 -24.02 -6.21
C PRO A 125 -6.63 -22.65 -6.69
N ARG A 126 -7.93 -22.33 -6.46
CA ARG A 126 -8.50 -21.02 -6.76
C ARG A 126 -7.81 -19.89 -5.99
N VAL A 127 -7.41 -20.14 -4.75
CA VAL A 127 -6.66 -19.18 -3.92
C VAL A 127 -5.25 -18.94 -4.50
N VAL A 128 -4.62 -19.99 -5.03
CA VAL A 128 -3.32 -19.85 -5.71
C VAL A 128 -3.43 -18.97 -6.95
N ILE A 129 -4.50 -19.11 -7.74
CA ILE A 129 -4.74 -18.24 -8.89
C ILE A 129 -4.90 -16.78 -8.44
N ARG A 130 -5.66 -16.52 -7.37
CA ARG A 130 -5.82 -15.18 -6.79
C ARG A 130 -4.48 -14.62 -6.30
N ALA A 131 -3.64 -15.44 -5.67
CA ALA A 131 -2.30 -15.03 -5.25
C ALA A 131 -1.45 -14.61 -6.46
N LEU A 132 -1.49 -15.39 -7.56
CA LEU A 132 -0.78 -15.06 -8.80
C LEU A 132 -1.30 -13.77 -9.43
N GLU A 133 -2.62 -13.54 -9.46
CA GLU A 133 -3.23 -12.30 -9.93
C GLU A 133 -2.76 -11.09 -9.09
N GLY A 134 -2.72 -11.23 -7.77
CA GLY A 134 -2.18 -10.22 -6.86
C GLY A 134 -0.71 -9.91 -7.14
N LEU A 135 0.13 -10.93 -7.22
CA LEU A 135 1.56 -10.78 -7.51
C LEU A 135 1.80 -10.17 -8.90
N ALA A 136 1.02 -10.58 -9.92
CA ALA A 136 1.09 -9.98 -11.24
C ALA A 136 0.71 -8.50 -11.22
N SER A 137 -0.29 -8.11 -10.41
CA SER A 137 -0.67 -6.71 -10.23
C SER A 137 0.44 -5.91 -9.54
N VAL A 138 1.08 -6.46 -8.51
CA VAL A 138 2.26 -5.85 -7.86
C VAL A 138 3.38 -5.65 -8.89
N ALA A 139 3.74 -6.68 -9.66
CA ALA A 139 4.80 -6.60 -10.68
C ALA A 139 4.48 -5.55 -11.75
N ARG A 140 3.22 -5.48 -12.22
CA ARG A 140 2.76 -4.47 -13.16
C ARG A 140 2.90 -3.05 -12.58
N ASN A 141 2.47 -2.84 -11.35
CA ASN A 141 2.57 -1.55 -10.67
C ASN A 141 4.02 -1.11 -10.49
N GLN A 142 4.92 -2.02 -10.13
CA GLN A 142 6.36 -1.78 -10.07
C GLN A 142 6.93 -1.34 -11.44
N THR A 143 6.54 -2.02 -12.50
CA THR A 143 6.97 -1.67 -13.87
C THR A 143 6.48 -0.27 -14.26
N LEU A 144 5.21 0.07 -13.96
CA LEU A 144 4.66 1.39 -14.21
C LEU A 144 5.37 2.46 -13.37
N LEU A 145 5.71 2.16 -12.13
CA LEU A 145 6.47 3.06 -11.25
C LEU A 145 7.85 3.34 -11.82
N ILE A 146 8.60 2.32 -12.24
CA ILE A 146 9.93 2.46 -12.85
C ILE A 146 9.85 3.31 -14.13
N ALA A 147 8.88 3.02 -15.01
CA ALA A 147 8.63 3.79 -16.23
C ALA A 147 8.27 5.27 -15.91
N THR A 148 7.58 5.49 -14.79
CA THR A 148 7.18 6.80 -14.29
C THR A 148 8.36 7.61 -13.76
N LEU A 149 9.24 6.98 -12.97
CA LEU A 149 10.42 7.63 -12.40
C LEU A 149 11.38 8.17 -13.46
N SER A 150 11.44 7.54 -14.63
CA SER A 150 12.35 7.92 -15.72
C SER A 150 11.85 9.06 -16.60
N ARG A 151 10.56 9.43 -16.57
CA ARG A 151 9.96 10.38 -17.52
C ARG A 151 9.01 11.42 -16.93
N ARG A 152 8.63 11.33 -15.64
CA ARG A 152 7.63 12.22 -15.02
C ARG A 152 8.26 13.31 -14.17
N THR A 153 7.61 14.48 -14.16
CA THR A 153 7.92 15.57 -13.24
C THR A 153 7.69 15.13 -11.79
N LEU A 154 8.25 15.87 -10.83
CA LEU A 154 8.02 15.60 -9.40
C LEU A 154 6.52 15.66 -9.05
N GLN A 155 5.77 16.60 -9.64
CA GLN A 155 4.32 16.72 -9.43
C GLN A 155 3.57 15.46 -9.89
N GLU A 156 3.91 14.92 -11.06
CA GLU A 156 3.31 13.70 -11.58
C GLU A 156 3.65 12.48 -10.71
N ARG A 157 4.90 12.37 -10.23
CA ARG A 157 5.30 11.30 -9.30
C ARG A 157 4.54 11.38 -7.97
N LEU A 158 4.40 12.60 -7.45
CA LEU A 158 3.69 12.84 -6.21
C LEU A 158 2.21 12.51 -6.34
N LEU A 159 1.56 12.96 -7.44
CA LEU A 159 0.16 12.67 -7.70
C LEU A 159 -0.10 11.16 -7.85
N PHE A 160 0.81 10.44 -8.52
CA PHE A 160 0.76 8.97 -8.60
C PHE A 160 0.72 8.33 -7.20
N ARG A 161 1.63 8.74 -6.30
CA ARG A 161 1.69 8.22 -4.93
C ARG A 161 0.44 8.57 -4.11
N LEU A 162 -0.11 9.78 -4.31
CA LEU A 162 -1.34 10.17 -3.63
C LEU A 162 -2.55 9.34 -4.10
N VAL A 163 -2.62 8.98 -5.38
CA VAL A 163 -3.66 8.06 -5.90
C VAL A 163 -3.52 6.68 -5.26
N GLU A 164 -2.32 6.09 -5.24
CA GLU A 164 -2.10 4.79 -4.58
C GLU A 164 -2.52 4.80 -3.10
N LEU A 165 -2.18 5.88 -2.38
CA LEU A 165 -2.57 6.03 -0.98
C LEU A 165 -4.08 6.21 -0.79
N ALA A 166 -4.75 6.90 -1.71
CA ALA A 166 -6.21 7.08 -1.63
C ALA A 166 -6.99 5.81 -1.99
N GLU A 167 -6.37 4.83 -2.64
CA GLU A 167 -6.97 3.53 -2.94
C GLU A 167 -6.98 2.57 -1.73
N THR A 168 -6.30 2.91 -0.63
CA THR A 168 -6.31 2.10 0.59
C THR A 168 -7.64 2.11 1.32
N ASP A 169 -8.45 3.15 1.09
CA ASP A 169 -9.79 3.30 1.67
C ASP A 169 -10.85 3.48 0.56
N PRO A 170 -12.11 3.09 0.79
CA PRO A 170 -13.18 3.36 -0.16
C PRO A 170 -13.31 4.87 -0.46
N PRO A 171 -13.60 5.27 -1.70
CA PRO A 171 -13.83 6.67 -2.03
C PRO A 171 -15.06 7.21 -1.27
N ARG A 172 -15.09 8.53 -1.06
CA ARG A 172 -16.25 9.23 -0.49
C ARG A 172 -17.48 9.11 -1.41
N ASP A 173 -18.66 9.39 -0.91
CA ASP A 173 -19.93 9.38 -1.68
C ASP A 173 -19.90 10.31 -2.91
N ASP A 174 -19.07 11.34 -2.89
CA ASP A 174 -18.84 12.27 -4.01
C ASP A 174 -17.79 11.77 -5.03
N GLY A 175 -17.28 10.55 -4.87
CA GLY A 175 -16.25 9.95 -5.72
C GLY A 175 -14.82 10.43 -5.44
N ALA A 176 -14.62 11.28 -4.42
CA ALA A 176 -13.30 11.75 -4.04
C ALA A 176 -12.52 10.66 -3.27
N GLY A 177 -11.27 10.43 -3.67
CA GLY A 177 -10.32 9.64 -2.89
C GLY A 177 -9.70 10.46 -1.77
N VAL A 178 -9.45 9.83 -0.63
CA VAL A 178 -8.79 10.48 0.52
C VAL A 178 -7.63 9.63 0.97
N THR A 179 -6.44 10.21 1.05
CA THR A 179 -5.28 9.50 1.58
C THR A 179 -5.38 9.36 3.09
N PRO A 180 -4.73 8.38 3.71
CA PRO A 180 -4.42 8.43 5.13
C PRO A 180 -3.72 9.75 5.50
N LYS A 181 -3.75 10.13 6.78
CA LYS A 181 -2.94 11.27 7.26
C LYS A 181 -1.47 10.95 7.09
N ILE A 182 -0.77 11.73 6.27
CA ILE A 182 0.63 11.49 5.93
C ILE A 182 1.44 12.79 5.97
N SER A 183 2.62 12.73 6.58
CA SER A 183 3.51 13.88 6.65
C SER A 183 4.20 14.17 5.32
N GLN A 184 4.56 15.43 5.08
CA GLN A 184 5.35 15.80 3.90
C GLN A 184 6.75 15.16 3.92
N THR A 185 7.30 14.87 5.11
CA THR A 185 8.57 14.14 5.25
C THR A 185 8.43 12.71 4.75
N THR A 186 7.33 12.04 5.11
CA THR A 186 7.04 10.69 4.62
C THR A 186 6.81 10.67 3.12
N LEU A 187 6.05 11.64 2.57
CA LEU A 187 5.88 11.79 1.12
C LEU A 187 7.22 12.04 0.41
N ALA A 188 8.11 12.83 1.02
CA ALA A 188 9.44 13.08 0.49
C ALA A 188 10.26 11.78 0.39
N ALA A 189 10.24 10.96 1.44
CA ALA A 189 10.85 9.63 1.46
C ALA A 189 10.25 8.68 0.40
N MET A 190 8.92 8.77 0.12
CA MET A 190 8.26 7.94 -0.89
C MET A 190 8.63 8.30 -2.34
N VAL A 191 8.93 9.57 -2.61
CA VAL A 191 9.26 10.03 -3.98
C VAL A 191 10.75 10.33 -4.18
N GLY A 192 11.59 10.12 -3.16
CA GLY A 192 13.04 10.27 -3.24
C GLY A 192 13.49 11.72 -3.46
N VAL A 193 12.93 12.67 -2.70
CA VAL A 193 13.28 14.11 -2.79
C VAL A 193 13.23 14.77 -1.41
N THR A 194 13.65 16.06 -1.31
CA THR A 194 13.57 16.81 -0.06
C THR A 194 12.14 17.24 0.27
N ARG A 195 11.84 17.44 1.56
CA ARG A 195 10.56 17.94 2.06
C ARG A 195 10.15 19.27 1.41
N GLU A 196 11.11 20.18 1.17
CA GLU A 196 10.88 21.48 0.53
C GLU A 196 10.39 21.32 -0.92
N ASN A 197 10.95 20.35 -1.65
CA ASN A 197 10.52 20.00 -3.00
C ASN A 197 9.10 19.46 -3.02
N VAL A 198 8.76 18.56 -2.06
CA VAL A 198 7.39 18.06 -1.88
C VAL A 198 6.43 19.19 -1.57
N ASN A 199 6.75 20.07 -0.63
CA ASN A 199 5.89 21.19 -0.27
C ASN A 199 5.57 22.09 -1.48
N ARG A 200 6.58 22.44 -2.29
CA ARG A 200 6.37 23.21 -3.53
C ARG A 200 5.50 22.48 -4.54
N ALA A 201 5.71 21.19 -4.72
CA ALA A 201 4.93 20.39 -5.67
C ALA A 201 3.47 20.22 -5.20
N LEU A 202 3.22 20.00 -3.92
CA LEU A 202 1.87 19.92 -3.33
C LEU A 202 1.12 21.26 -3.47
N SER A 203 1.80 22.38 -3.23
CA SER A 203 1.21 23.71 -3.42
C SER A 203 0.80 23.95 -4.87
N ALA A 204 1.60 23.52 -5.83
CA ALA A 204 1.27 23.61 -7.24
C ALA A 204 0.08 22.71 -7.61
N LEU A 205 0.05 21.46 -7.14
CA LEU A 205 -1.07 20.53 -7.36
C LEU A 205 -2.38 21.06 -6.76
N ALA A 206 -2.31 21.68 -5.59
CA ALA A 206 -3.47 22.31 -4.97
C ALA A 206 -3.96 23.55 -5.74
N ALA A 207 -3.04 24.38 -6.22
CA ALA A 207 -3.37 25.54 -7.06
C ALA A 207 -4.00 25.14 -8.40
N ASP A 208 -3.59 24.00 -8.97
CA ASP A 208 -4.19 23.42 -10.18
C ASP A 208 -5.52 22.71 -9.93
N GLY A 209 -5.94 22.57 -8.65
CA GLY A 209 -7.16 21.87 -8.25
C GLY A 209 -7.08 20.35 -8.35
N ALA A 210 -5.89 19.79 -8.60
CA ALA A 210 -5.69 18.34 -8.67
C ALA A 210 -5.84 17.67 -7.30
N ILE A 211 -5.54 18.39 -6.22
CA ILE A 211 -5.70 17.94 -4.84
C ILE A 211 -6.27 19.04 -3.95
N ARG A 212 -6.85 18.64 -2.81
CA ARG A 212 -7.13 19.52 -1.65
C ARG A 212 -6.42 18.97 -0.43
N ILE A 213 -6.02 19.85 0.49
CA ILE A 213 -5.35 19.45 1.74
C ILE A 213 -6.35 19.63 2.88
N GLU A 214 -6.70 18.53 3.57
CA GLU A 214 -7.68 18.51 4.65
C GLU A 214 -7.10 17.82 5.90
N ALA A 215 -6.86 18.55 6.96
CA ALA A 215 -6.43 18.02 8.26
C ALA A 215 -5.26 17.02 8.24
N GLY A 216 -4.30 17.21 7.31
CA GLY A 216 -3.12 16.35 7.15
C GLY A 216 -3.32 15.16 6.19
N ALA A 217 -4.49 15.05 5.58
CA ALA A 217 -4.76 14.15 4.47
C ALA A 217 -4.84 14.94 3.16
N TYR A 218 -4.73 14.23 2.04
CA TYR A 218 -4.89 14.79 0.69
C TYR A 218 -6.14 14.21 0.06
N VAL A 219 -7.01 15.09 -0.44
CA VAL A 219 -8.25 14.73 -1.11
C VAL A 219 -8.05 14.87 -2.61
N LEU A 220 -8.34 13.82 -3.35
CA LEU A 220 -8.31 13.75 -4.81
C LEU A 220 -9.76 13.84 -5.31
N PRO A 221 -10.20 14.97 -5.85
CA PRO A 221 -11.62 15.20 -6.16
C PRO A 221 -12.20 14.26 -7.22
N ASP A 222 -11.37 13.71 -8.08
CA ASP A 222 -11.76 12.81 -9.17
C ASP A 222 -10.78 11.62 -9.24
N LEU A 223 -10.90 10.71 -8.27
CA LEU A 223 -10.00 9.57 -8.14
C LEU A 223 -10.07 8.63 -9.34
N GLU A 224 -11.28 8.34 -9.84
CA GLU A 224 -11.49 7.41 -10.96
C GLU A 224 -10.84 7.92 -12.24
N ARG A 225 -10.96 9.20 -12.54
CA ARG A 225 -10.31 9.82 -13.68
C ARG A 225 -8.79 9.75 -13.56
N LEU A 226 -8.23 10.11 -12.41
CA LEU A 226 -6.78 10.04 -12.16
C LEU A 226 -6.25 8.62 -12.29
N ARG A 227 -6.99 7.64 -11.80
CA ARG A 227 -6.69 6.22 -11.93
C ARG A 227 -6.67 5.77 -13.40
N ALA A 228 -7.68 6.14 -14.17
CA ALA A 228 -7.76 5.81 -15.59
C ALA A 228 -6.59 6.41 -16.38
N GLU A 229 -6.23 7.67 -16.14
CA GLU A 229 -5.12 8.35 -16.80
C GLU A 229 -3.76 7.69 -16.46
N ILE A 230 -3.55 7.31 -15.20
CA ILE A 230 -2.36 6.57 -14.77
C ILE A 230 -2.28 5.22 -15.46
N SER A 231 -3.38 4.45 -15.49
CA SER A 231 -3.44 3.11 -16.07
C SER A 231 -3.20 3.11 -17.59
N ASN A 232 -3.62 4.15 -18.28
CA ASN A 232 -3.47 4.31 -19.71
C ASN A 232 -2.13 4.92 -20.12
N GLY A 233 -1.25 5.24 -19.17
CA GLY A 233 0.02 5.92 -19.44
C GLY A 233 -0.14 7.34 -19.98
N SER A 234 -1.34 7.93 -19.86
CA SER A 234 -1.63 9.29 -20.28
C SER A 234 -0.92 10.30 -19.38
N PRO A 235 -0.55 11.49 -19.92
CA PRO A 235 -0.07 12.58 -19.07
C PRO A 235 -1.14 12.95 -18.05
N LEU A 236 -0.77 13.05 -16.78
CA LEU A 236 -1.69 13.49 -15.73
C LEU A 236 -2.16 14.95 -16.00
N PRO A 237 -3.38 15.32 -15.57
CA PRO A 237 -3.98 16.64 -15.87
C PRO A 237 -3.37 17.75 -15.02
N ILE A 238 -2.05 17.88 -15.08
CA ILE A 238 -1.30 18.93 -14.42
C ILE A 238 -1.04 20.03 -15.47
N ARG A 239 -1.41 21.26 -15.17
CA ARG A 239 -1.04 22.40 -16.03
C ARG A 239 0.48 22.48 -16.11
N ARG A 240 1.04 22.06 -17.25
CA ARG A 240 2.45 22.30 -17.54
C ARG A 240 2.65 23.80 -17.56
N ASN A 241 3.36 24.31 -16.57
CA ASN A 241 3.83 25.70 -16.61
C ASN A 241 4.66 25.85 -17.91
N ARG A 242 4.07 26.45 -18.94
CA ARG A 242 4.83 26.87 -20.10
C ARG A 242 5.87 27.86 -19.56
N ARG A 243 7.12 27.43 -19.47
CA ARG A 243 8.21 28.39 -19.42
C ARG A 243 7.98 29.30 -20.61
N THR A 244 7.54 30.52 -20.36
CA THR A 244 7.65 31.59 -21.30
C THR A 244 9.11 31.72 -21.67
N GLY A 245 9.49 31.14 -22.81
CA GLY A 245 10.70 31.51 -23.47
C GLY A 245 10.59 32.97 -23.79
N SER A 246 11.25 33.84 -23.04
CA SER A 246 11.59 35.17 -23.50
C SER A 246 12.78 35.04 -24.42
N ASP A 247 12.51 35.37 -25.68
CA ASP A 247 13.50 35.77 -26.66
C ASP A 247 14.57 36.68 -26.01
N VAL A 248 15.84 36.39 -26.23
CA VAL A 248 16.81 37.19 -26.98
C VAL A 248 18.07 36.36 -27.16
#